data_1e8316e3b827ff6166a6dba96c10abe7
#
_entry.id   1e8316e3b827ff6166a6dba96c10abe7
#
_cell.length_a   1.000
_cell.length_b   1.000
_cell.length_c   1.000
_cell.angle_alpha   90.00
_cell.angle_beta   90.00
_cell.angle_gamma   90.00
#
_symmetry.space_group_name_H-M   'P 1'
#
loop_
_entity.id
_entity.type
_entity.pdbx_description
1 polymer ?
#
loop_
_entity_poly.entity_id
_entity_poly.type
_entity_poly.pdbx_seq_one_letter_code
_entity_poly.pdbx_strand_id
1 'polypeptide(L)'
;MKKLLIGIILIITIIIIGYQFREVIPNPEVTSDFTETSTEVKEIIRTSCYDCHSNETKISFYNKIPFIAEMVRKDVIEGRIKLNFSEWDKYSEKEKKTILYKILTKVKKNIMPPKSYSFMHPEAEIDEKELAALETYIKGLDNDLDIKDSGVNELDFKNDYNKWVDNQEKKKIVKNAPNGIEFPNDYRSWQVVSSSFRKDHNSLRVILGNDIAIKAIKENKINPWPDGAILGKVVWNQRSDENWEAAVVPSSFIHAEFMFKDSNKYKNTKGWGWARWVDQELKPFGKDSNFSQSCIECHNPVKDRDYVFTTPSIFPL
;
A
#
# COMPACT_ATOMS: atom_id res chain seq x y z
N MET A 1 -35.28 -22.99 -51.51
CA MET A 1 -34.06 -23.22 -50.74
C MET A 1 -32.80 -22.59 -51.37
N LYS A 2 -32.41 -22.91 -52.63
CA LYS A 2 -31.19 -22.34 -53.28
C LYS A 2 -31.18 -20.81 -53.35
N LYS A 3 -32.30 -20.14 -53.70
CA LYS A 3 -32.38 -18.66 -53.77
C LYS A 3 -32.18 -17.99 -52.36
N LEU A 4 -32.68 -18.61 -51.29
CA LEU A 4 -32.50 -18.15 -49.93
C LEU A 4 -31.04 -18.28 -49.52
N LEU A 5 -30.38 -19.38 -49.85
CA LEU A 5 -28.96 -19.62 -49.54
C LEU A 5 -28.05 -18.59 -50.25
N ILE A 6 -28.35 -18.30 -51.55
CA ILE A 6 -27.61 -17.27 -52.31
C ILE A 6 -27.80 -15.89 -51.69
N GLY A 7 -29.02 -15.56 -51.26
CA GLY A 7 -29.28 -14.28 -50.56
C GLY A 7 -28.49 -14.13 -49.25
N ILE A 8 -28.43 -15.19 -48.46
CA ILE A 8 -27.64 -15.20 -47.20
C ILE A 8 -26.14 -15.03 -47.50
N ILE A 9 -25.60 -15.74 -48.48
CA ILE A 9 -24.19 -15.63 -48.86
C ILE A 9 -23.88 -14.21 -49.33
N LEU A 10 -24.74 -13.59 -50.16
CA LEU A 10 -24.54 -12.20 -50.58
C LEU A 10 -24.53 -11.22 -49.42
N ILE A 11 -25.45 -11.35 -48.46
CA ILE A 11 -25.49 -10.50 -47.26
C ILE A 11 -24.21 -10.67 -46.43
N ILE A 12 -23.77 -11.91 -46.20
CA ILE A 12 -22.53 -12.18 -45.47
C ILE A 12 -21.33 -11.57 -46.20
N THR A 13 -21.28 -11.70 -47.54
CA THR A 13 -20.18 -11.11 -48.32
C THR A 13 -20.17 -9.58 -48.24
N ILE A 14 -21.33 -8.92 -48.29
CA ILE A 14 -21.46 -7.46 -48.15
C ILE A 14 -21.01 -7.04 -46.74
N ILE A 15 -21.39 -7.79 -45.71
CA ILE A 15 -20.97 -7.52 -44.34
C ILE A 15 -19.45 -7.65 -44.20
N ILE A 16 -18.84 -8.70 -44.74
CA ILE A 16 -17.39 -8.92 -44.73
C ILE A 16 -16.65 -7.80 -45.48
N ILE A 17 -17.15 -7.42 -46.67
CA ILE A 17 -16.57 -6.31 -47.44
C ILE A 17 -16.69 -4.99 -46.66
N GLY A 18 -17.85 -4.69 -46.09
CA GLY A 18 -18.05 -3.49 -45.27
C GLY A 18 -17.12 -3.41 -44.05
N TYR A 19 -16.80 -4.55 -43.47
CA TYR A 19 -15.83 -4.62 -42.38
C TYR A 19 -14.38 -4.37 -42.82
N GLN A 20 -14.01 -4.72 -44.06
CA GLN A 20 -12.66 -4.47 -44.59
C GLN A 20 -12.37 -2.97 -44.81
N PHE A 21 -13.41 -2.14 -44.95
CA PHE A 21 -13.28 -0.69 -45.07
C PHE A 21 -13.40 0.06 -43.75
N ARG A 22 -13.54 -0.64 -42.61
CA ARG A 22 -13.51 0.01 -41.28
C ARG A 22 -12.10 0.50 -40.98
N GLU A 23 -12.02 1.71 -40.40
CA GLU A 23 -10.77 2.31 -40.00
C GLU A 23 -9.95 1.37 -39.13
N VAL A 24 -8.75 1.15 -39.56
CA VAL A 24 -7.68 0.57 -38.76
C VAL A 24 -7.49 1.45 -37.51
N ILE A 25 -7.13 0.84 -36.36
CA ILE A 25 -6.82 1.58 -35.15
C ILE A 25 -5.78 2.65 -35.50
N PRO A 26 -6.08 3.96 -35.36
CA PRO A 26 -5.12 4.98 -35.73
C PRO A 26 -3.95 4.96 -34.72
N ASN A 27 -2.72 5.16 -35.24
CA ASN A 27 -1.55 5.44 -34.41
C ASN A 27 -1.30 6.96 -34.45
N PRO A 28 -1.70 7.72 -33.40
CA PRO A 28 -1.40 9.13 -33.29
C PRO A 28 0.12 9.38 -33.25
N GLU A 29 0.52 10.65 -33.32
CA GLU A 29 1.92 11.04 -33.20
C GLU A 29 2.52 10.59 -31.85
N VAL A 30 3.76 10.11 -31.89
CA VAL A 30 4.56 9.80 -30.71
C VAL A 30 5.25 11.08 -30.28
N THR A 31 4.88 11.63 -29.13
CA THR A 31 5.45 12.89 -28.61
C THR A 31 6.60 12.65 -27.64
N SER A 32 6.62 11.48 -27.00
CA SER A 32 7.71 11.04 -26.12
C SER A 32 7.74 9.53 -26.02
N ASP A 33 8.73 8.95 -25.33
CA ASP A 33 8.90 7.51 -25.16
C ASP A 33 9.30 7.17 -23.73
N PHE A 34 9.05 5.94 -23.32
CA PHE A 34 9.53 5.42 -22.05
C PHE A 34 11.04 5.18 -22.11
N THR A 35 11.82 6.15 -21.63
CA THR A 35 13.29 6.18 -21.81
C THR A 35 14.11 6.06 -20.52
N GLU A 36 13.48 6.17 -19.36
CA GLU A 36 14.16 6.40 -18.07
C GLU A 36 14.63 5.13 -17.37
N THR A 37 14.95 4.06 -18.09
CA THR A 37 15.22 2.75 -17.48
C THR A 37 16.32 1.97 -18.19
N SER A 38 16.65 0.81 -17.61
CA SER A 38 17.53 -0.16 -18.26
C SER A 38 16.95 -0.68 -19.57
N THR A 39 17.80 -1.08 -20.50
CA THR A 39 17.37 -1.68 -21.78
C THR A 39 16.42 -2.86 -21.56
N GLU A 40 16.71 -3.71 -20.57
CA GLU A 40 15.90 -4.89 -20.24
C GLU A 40 14.45 -4.49 -19.88
N VAL A 41 14.25 -3.55 -18.94
CA VAL A 41 12.91 -3.11 -18.53
C VAL A 41 12.19 -2.42 -19.68
N LYS A 42 12.91 -1.65 -20.50
CA LYS A 42 12.33 -1.03 -21.70
C LYS A 42 11.82 -2.08 -22.69
N GLU A 43 12.55 -3.14 -22.91
CA GLU A 43 12.13 -4.25 -23.80
C GLU A 43 10.90 -4.96 -23.26
N ILE A 44 10.85 -5.26 -21.95
CA ILE A 44 9.68 -5.86 -21.31
C ILE A 44 8.44 -4.98 -21.53
N ILE A 45 8.53 -3.68 -21.23
CA ILE A 45 7.42 -2.75 -21.42
C ILE A 45 7.01 -2.65 -22.88
N ARG A 46 7.97 -2.60 -23.82
CA ARG A 46 7.67 -2.53 -25.25
C ARG A 46 6.98 -3.80 -25.78
N THR A 47 7.45 -4.97 -25.36
CA THR A 47 6.91 -6.25 -25.84
C THR A 47 5.53 -6.53 -25.25
N SER A 48 5.34 -6.24 -23.96
CA SER A 48 4.15 -6.69 -23.22
C SER A 48 3.05 -5.62 -23.10
N CYS A 49 3.36 -4.32 -23.32
CA CYS A 49 2.41 -3.23 -23.01
C CYS A 49 2.10 -2.32 -24.21
N TYR A 50 3.06 -2.09 -25.10
CA TYR A 50 2.99 -1.02 -26.10
C TYR A 50 1.84 -1.18 -27.10
N ASP A 51 1.46 -2.38 -27.47
CA ASP A 51 0.39 -2.58 -28.44
C ASP A 51 -0.96 -1.98 -27.98
N CYS A 52 -1.22 -1.96 -26.67
CA CYS A 52 -2.43 -1.35 -26.13
C CYS A 52 -2.17 0.02 -25.47
N HIS A 53 -0.95 0.28 -25.01
CA HIS A 53 -0.63 1.44 -24.19
C HIS A 53 0.34 2.42 -24.86
N SER A 54 0.43 2.43 -26.20
CA SER A 54 1.22 3.40 -26.96
C SER A 54 0.54 3.79 -28.28
N ASN A 55 1.08 4.79 -28.95
CA ASN A 55 0.70 5.18 -30.31
C ASN A 55 1.43 4.34 -31.38
N GLU A 56 2.01 3.19 -30.99
CA GLU A 56 2.80 2.31 -31.84
C GLU A 56 2.18 0.90 -31.91
N THR A 57 0.84 0.80 -31.88
CA THR A 57 0.12 -0.49 -31.99
C THR A 57 0.49 -1.23 -33.25
N LYS A 58 0.93 -2.47 -33.12
CA LYS A 58 1.19 -3.38 -34.26
C LYS A 58 -0.09 -4.07 -34.64
N ILE A 59 -0.48 -3.93 -35.91
CA ILE A 59 -1.71 -4.52 -36.44
C ILE A 59 -1.45 -5.95 -36.90
N SER A 60 -2.00 -6.90 -36.16
CA SER A 60 -1.96 -8.32 -36.49
C SER A 60 -3.07 -8.72 -37.44
N PHE A 61 -2.96 -9.91 -38.06
CA PHE A 61 -3.95 -10.40 -39.02
C PHE A 61 -5.36 -10.52 -38.44
N TYR A 62 -5.51 -10.88 -37.18
CA TYR A 62 -6.79 -11.03 -36.49
C TYR A 62 -7.51 -9.69 -36.25
N ASN A 63 -6.81 -8.57 -36.31
CA ASN A 63 -7.41 -7.23 -36.26
C ASN A 63 -8.27 -6.91 -37.50
N LYS A 64 -8.23 -7.79 -38.50
CA LYS A 64 -9.07 -7.73 -39.70
C LYS A 64 -10.32 -8.63 -39.60
N ILE A 65 -10.43 -9.44 -38.53
CA ILE A 65 -11.56 -10.34 -38.31
C ILE A 65 -12.69 -9.57 -37.64
N PRO A 66 -13.90 -9.52 -38.21
CA PRO A 66 -15.07 -8.92 -37.57
C PRO A 66 -15.23 -9.40 -36.11
N PHE A 67 -15.72 -8.54 -35.24
CA PHE A 67 -15.84 -8.71 -33.78
C PHE A 67 -14.52 -8.72 -33.03
N ILE A 68 -13.47 -9.44 -33.48
CA ILE A 68 -12.14 -9.41 -32.85
C ILE A 68 -11.52 -8.03 -33.05
N ALA A 69 -11.60 -7.47 -34.25
CA ALA A 69 -11.12 -6.11 -34.54
C ALA A 69 -11.76 -5.06 -33.64
N GLU A 70 -13.04 -5.15 -33.34
CA GLU A 70 -13.72 -4.19 -32.46
C GLU A 70 -13.30 -4.35 -30.98
N MET A 71 -13.13 -5.60 -30.55
CA MET A 71 -12.62 -5.88 -29.19
C MET A 71 -11.22 -5.31 -29.01
N VAL A 72 -10.30 -5.61 -29.94
CA VAL A 72 -8.92 -5.10 -29.89
C VAL A 72 -8.89 -3.56 -29.96
N ARG A 73 -9.71 -2.97 -30.84
CA ARG A 73 -9.83 -1.52 -30.98
C ARG A 73 -10.26 -0.89 -29.65
N LYS A 74 -11.25 -1.47 -28.99
CA LYS A 74 -11.72 -1.02 -27.68
C LYS A 74 -10.60 -1.10 -26.64
N ASP A 75 -9.91 -2.24 -26.56
CA ASP A 75 -8.82 -2.46 -25.62
C ASP A 75 -7.68 -1.45 -25.82
N VAL A 76 -7.30 -1.16 -27.06
CA VAL A 76 -6.27 -0.17 -27.39
C VAL A 76 -6.72 1.26 -27.01
N ILE A 77 -7.94 1.65 -27.34
CA ILE A 77 -8.45 2.98 -27.01
C ILE A 77 -8.52 3.16 -25.50
N GLU A 78 -9.09 2.20 -24.79
CA GLU A 78 -9.17 2.26 -23.33
C GLU A 78 -7.79 2.18 -22.67
N GLY A 79 -6.87 1.40 -23.24
CA GLY A 79 -5.48 1.31 -22.82
C GLY A 79 -4.80 2.66 -22.88
N ARG A 80 -4.85 3.32 -24.05
CA ARG A 80 -4.25 4.66 -24.26
C ARG A 80 -4.84 5.75 -23.38
N ILE A 81 -6.15 5.72 -23.13
CA ILE A 81 -6.81 6.67 -22.22
C ILE A 81 -6.27 6.53 -20.78
N LYS A 82 -6.02 5.30 -20.35
CA LYS A 82 -5.55 5.02 -18.97
C LYS A 82 -4.06 5.22 -18.79
N LEU A 83 -3.28 4.93 -19.83
CA LEU A 83 -1.83 5.00 -19.86
C LEU A 83 -1.38 5.03 -21.31
N ASN A 84 -0.56 6.01 -21.68
CA ASN A 84 0.04 6.10 -23.01
C ASN A 84 1.55 6.37 -22.92
N PHE A 85 2.36 5.37 -23.21
CA PHE A 85 3.82 5.48 -23.18
C PHE A 85 4.35 6.43 -24.26
N SER A 86 3.60 6.63 -25.36
CA SER A 86 3.99 7.60 -26.40
C SER A 86 3.75 9.06 -26.00
N GLU A 87 3.27 9.29 -24.80
CA GLU A 87 3.04 10.60 -24.19
C GLU A 87 3.63 10.67 -22.77
N TRP A 88 4.73 9.93 -22.53
CA TRP A 88 5.30 9.72 -21.19
C TRP A 88 5.68 11.02 -20.48
N ASP A 89 6.14 12.03 -21.22
CA ASP A 89 6.54 13.34 -20.68
C ASP A 89 5.37 14.20 -20.18
N LYS A 90 4.12 13.81 -20.48
CA LYS A 90 2.93 14.46 -19.91
C LYS A 90 2.76 14.19 -18.42
N TYR A 91 3.35 13.09 -17.92
CA TYR A 91 3.24 12.71 -16.52
C TYR A 91 4.35 13.36 -15.69
N SER A 92 3.98 13.93 -14.55
CA SER A 92 4.95 14.35 -13.53
C SER A 92 5.68 13.15 -12.94
N GLU A 93 6.87 13.36 -12.35
CA GLU A 93 7.66 12.29 -11.74
C GLU A 93 6.87 11.46 -10.69
N LYS A 94 6.02 12.13 -9.90
CA LYS A 94 5.13 11.46 -8.95
C LYS A 94 4.09 10.58 -9.64
N GLU A 95 3.52 11.03 -10.74
CA GLU A 95 2.57 10.25 -11.53
C GLU A 95 3.25 9.08 -12.22
N LYS A 96 4.41 9.28 -12.83
CA LYS A 96 5.24 8.23 -13.44
C LYS A 96 5.50 7.10 -12.44
N LYS A 97 5.96 7.45 -11.23
CA LYS A 97 6.17 6.49 -10.16
C LYS A 97 4.89 5.75 -9.77
N THR A 98 3.79 6.45 -9.61
CA THR A 98 2.48 5.84 -9.32
C THR A 98 2.04 4.87 -10.42
N ILE A 99 2.26 5.22 -11.69
CA ILE A 99 1.95 4.37 -12.86
C ILE A 99 2.78 3.10 -12.82
N LEU A 100 4.08 3.19 -12.56
CA LEU A 100 4.99 2.04 -12.50
C LEU A 100 4.58 1.04 -11.40
N TYR A 101 4.21 1.52 -10.22
CA TYR A 101 3.66 0.66 -9.17
C TYR A 101 2.32 0.02 -9.54
N LYS A 102 1.46 0.72 -10.28
CA LYS A 102 0.22 0.14 -10.82
C LYS A 102 0.50 -0.96 -11.83
N ILE A 103 1.49 -0.76 -12.69
CA ILE A 103 1.94 -1.79 -13.63
C ILE A 103 2.39 -3.03 -12.87
N LEU A 104 3.32 -2.89 -11.91
CA LEU A 104 3.82 -3.98 -11.10
C LEU A 104 2.69 -4.76 -10.41
N THR A 105 1.76 -4.06 -9.78
CA THR A 105 0.60 -4.68 -9.13
C THR A 105 -0.25 -5.50 -10.11
N LYS A 106 -0.51 -4.97 -11.31
CA LYS A 106 -1.32 -5.65 -12.32
C LYS A 106 -0.64 -6.87 -12.92
N VAL A 107 0.68 -6.77 -13.14
CA VAL A 107 1.49 -7.90 -13.64
C VAL A 107 1.53 -9.02 -12.59
N LYS A 108 1.85 -8.72 -11.33
CA LYS A 108 1.85 -9.70 -10.23
C LYS A 108 0.50 -10.41 -10.04
N LYS A 109 -0.59 -9.71 -10.29
CA LYS A 109 -1.95 -10.29 -10.21
C LYS A 109 -2.39 -11.00 -11.51
N ASN A 110 -1.53 -11.12 -12.51
CA ASN A 110 -1.86 -11.67 -13.82
C ASN A 110 -3.10 -11.00 -14.47
N ILE A 111 -3.28 -9.70 -14.24
CA ILE A 111 -4.33 -8.89 -14.87
C ILE A 111 -3.83 -8.31 -16.20
N MET A 112 -2.53 -7.99 -16.26
CA MET A 112 -1.85 -7.48 -17.46
C MET A 112 -0.55 -8.27 -17.70
N PRO A 113 -0.26 -8.60 -18.98
CA PRO A 113 -1.13 -8.48 -20.13
C PRO A 113 -2.42 -9.34 -20.02
N PRO A 114 -3.53 -8.98 -20.71
CA PRO A 114 -4.74 -9.82 -20.70
C PRO A 114 -4.45 -11.21 -21.27
N LYS A 115 -4.98 -12.26 -20.66
CA LYS A 115 -4.76 -13.65 -21.11
C LYS A 115 -5.16 -13.90 -22.58
N SER A 116 -6.21 -13.23 -23.06
CA SER A 116 -6.62 -13.28 -24.47
C SER A 116 -5.56 -12.73 -25.40
N TYR A 117 -4.81 -11.70 -24.95
CA TYR A 117 -3.71 -11.12 -25.72
C TYR A 117 -2.48 -12.03 -25.68
N SER A 118 -2.04 -12.46 -24.49
CA SER A 118 -0.88 -13.36 -24.34
C SER A 118 -1.07 -14.71 -25.07
N PHE A 119 -2.31 -15.20 -25.20
CA PHE A 119 -2.61 -16.39 -25.99
C PHE A 119 -2.26 -16.21 -27.48
N MET A 120 -2.48 -15.02 -28.03
CA MET A 120 -2.15 -14.69 -29.43
C MET A 120 -0.72 -14.15 -29.59
N HIS A 121 -0.10 -13.70 -28.48
CA HIS A 121 1.22 -13.11 -28.37
C HIS A 121 1.97 -13.72 -27.19
N PRO A 122 2.45 -14.98 -27.31
CA PRO A 122 3.19 -15.64 -26.23
C PRO A 122 4.42 -14.87 -25.78
N GLU A 123 5.04 -14.10 -26.70
CA GLU A 123 6.18 -13.22 -26.43
C GLU A 123 5.86 -12.05 -25.48
N ALA A 124 4.58 -11.73 -25.31
CA ALA A 124 4.15 -10.67 -24.41
C ALA A 124 3.86 -11.17 -22.98
N GLU A 125 3.90 -12.46 -22.74
CA GLU A 125 3.77 -13.02 -21.40
C GLU A 125 5.03 -12.71 -20.59
N ILE A 126 4.86 -12.09 -19.43
CA ILE A 126 5.97 -11.69 -18.55
C ILE A 126 6.34 -12.87 -17.66
N ASP A 127 7.52 -13.39 -17.83
CA ASP A 127 8.05 -14.49 -17.02
C ASP A 127 8.55 -14.04 -15.63
N GLU A 128 8.95 -15.00 -14.78
CA GLU A 128 9.42 -14.72 -13.42
C GLU A 128 10.69 -13.85 -13.40
N LYS A 129 11.58 -14.00 -14.38
CA LYS A 129 12.81 -13.22 -14.48
C LYS A 129 12.50 -11.77 -14.88
N GLU A 130 11.64 -11.57 -15.85
CA GLU A 130 11.18 -10.27 -16.31
C GLU A 130 10.40 -9.54 -15.22
N LEU A 131 9.54 -10.26 -14.49
CA LEU A 131 8.84 -9.71 -13.32
C LEU A 131 9.83 -9.25 -12.24
N ALA A 132 10.87 -10.05 -11.95
CA ALA A 132 11.89 -9.67 -10.97
C ALA A 132 12.70 -8.43 -11.42
N ALA A 133 12.99 -8.31 -12.72
CA ALA A 133 13.64 -7.12 -13.28
C ALA A 133 12.77 -5.85 -13.14
N LEU A 134 11.49 -5.96 -13.48
CA LEU A 134 10.50 -4.88 -13.28
C LEU A 134 10.40 -4.48 -11.81
N GLU A 135 10.28 -5.44 -10.91
CA GLU A 135 10.17 -5.21 -9.47
C GLU A 135 11.41 -4.52 -8.92
N THR A 136 12.60 -5.00 -9.29
CA THR A 136 13.87 -4.40 -8.86
C THR A 136 13.99 -2.95 -9.33
N TYR A 137 13.66 -2.69 -10.59
CA TYR A 137 13.69 -1.34 -11.14
C TYR A 137 12.72 -0.40 -10.40
N ILE A 138 11.45 -0.81 -10.25
CA ILE A 138 10.40 0.03 -9.68
C ILE A 138 10.65 0.30 -8.19
N LYS A 139 11.08 -0.71 -7.43
CA LYS A 139 11.45 -0.54 -6.02
C LYS A 139 12.73 0.28 -5.85
N GLY A 140 13.66 0.21 -6.81
CA GLY A 140 14.88 1.04 -6.83
C GLY A 140 14.63 2.53 -7.01
N LEU A 141 13.45 2.94 -7.51
CA LEU A 141 13.05 4.36 -7.58
C LEU A 141 12.76 4.97 -6.20
N ASP A 142 12.68 4.15 -5.15
CA ASP A 142 12.44 4.56 -3.77
C ASP A 142 13.72 4.71 -2.96
N ASN A 143 14.78 5.29 -3.54
CA ASN A 143 16.10 5.45 -2.90
C ASN A 143 16.06 6.10 -1.49
N ASP A 144 14.97 6.75 -1.09
CA ASP A 144 14.77 7.35 0.24
C ASP A 144 14.01 6.46 1.24
N LEU A 145 13.42 5.38 0.79
CA LEU A 145 12.69 4.42 1.63
C LEU A 145 13.38 3.07 1.51
N ASP A 146 14.44 2.85 2.31
CA ASP A 146 14.98 1.51 2.54
C ASP A 146 13.91 0.69 3.29
N ILE A 147 12.82 0.37 2.59
CA ILE A 147 11.74 -0.49 3.07
C ILE A 147 12.29 -1.92 2.99
N LYS A 148 13.17 -2.25 3.92
CA LYS A 148 13.52 -3.65 4.14
C LYS A 148 12.24 -4.34 4.56
N ASP A 149 11.79 -5.25 3.72
CA ASP A 149 10.76 -6.20 4.14
C ASP A 149 11.21 -6.78 5.47
N SER A 150 10.36 -6.69 6.49
CA SER A 150 10.71 -7.13 7.84
C SER A 150 10.95 -8.64 7.94
N GLY A 151 10.99 -9.34 6.78
CA GLY A 151 11.15 -10.80 6.72
C GLY A 151 9.97 -11.56 7.35
N VAL A 152 8.86 -10.86 7.64
CA VAL A 152 7.65 -11.49 8.14
C VAL A 152 7.01 -12.23 6.97
N ASN A 153 7.05 -13.56 7.04
CA ASN A 153 6.41 -14.42 6.07
C ASN A 153 4.91 -14.12 6.04
N GLU A 154 4.34 -13.98 4.86
CA GLU A 154 2.90 -13.74 4.67
C GLU A 154 2.04 -14.82 5.36
N LEU A 155 2.53 -16.07 5.39
CA LEU A 155 1.88 -17.18 6.10
C LEU A 155 1.82 -16.92 7.62
N ASP A 156 2.88 -16.39 8.20
CA ASP A 156 2.93 -16.05 9.62
C ASP A 156 1.95 -14.91 9.94
N PHE A 157 1.86 -13.90 9.07
CA PHE A 157 0.87 -12.84 9.21
C PHE A 157 -0.57 -13.37 9.12
N LYS A 158 -0.89 -14.25 8.15
CA LYS A 158 -2.22 -14.86 8.02
C LYS A 158 -2.58 -15.70 9.25
N ASN A 159 -1.63 -16.47 9.77
CA ASN A 159 -1.83 -17.26 10.98
C ASN A 159 -2.09 -16.36 12.20
N ASP A 160 -1.35 -15.29 12.33
CA ASP A 160 -1.52 -14.32 13.42
C ASP A 160 -2.83 -13.55 13.30
N TYR A 161 -3.23 -13.17 12.08
CA TYR A 161 -4.52 -12.55 11.81
C TYR A 161 -5.68 -13.47 12.17
N ASN A 162 -5.63 -14.73 11.77
CA ASN A 162 -6.66 -15.72 12.11
C ASN A 162 -6.77 -15.93 13.63
N LYS A 163 -5.63 -16.09 14.32
CA LYS A 163 -5.61 -16.16 15.79
C LYS A 163 -6.22 -14.91 16.44
N TRP A 164 -5.95 -13.73 15.87
CA TRP A 164 -6.51 -12.49 16.37
C TRP A 164 -8.03 -12.46 16.18
N VAL A 165 -8.54 -12.84 15.01
CA VAL A 165 -9.99 -12.96 14.74
C VAL A 165 -10.65 -13.94 15.70
N ASP A 166 -10.11 -15.14 15.85
CA ASP A 166 -10.65 -16.20 16.71
C ASP A 166 -10.66 -15.84 18.20
N ASN A 167 -9.80 -14.91 18.61
CA ASN A 167 -9.69 -14.51 20.01
C ASN A 167 -10.42 -13.20 20.36
N GLN A 168 -11.16 -12.57 19.42
CA GLN A 168 -11.85 -11.29 19.67
C GLN A 168 -12.85 -11.35 20.82
N GLU A 169 -13.53 -12.48 20.98
CA GLU A 169 -14.56 -12.68 22.02
C GLU A 169 -13.99 -13.12 23.38
N LYS A 170 -12.74 -13.54 23.41
CA LYS A 170 -12.10 -14.00 24.66
C LYS A 170 -11.53 -12.81 25.41
N LYS A 171 -12.14 -12.42 26.54
CA LYS A 171 -11.54 -11.48 27.48
C LYS A 171 -10.21 -12.05 27.99
N LYS A 172 -9.11 -11.53 27.47
CA LYS A 172 -7.78 -11.90 27.95
C LYS A 172 -7.48 -11.12 29.23
N ILE A 173 -7.15 -11.84 30.30
CA ILE A 173 -6.61 -11.19 31.51
C ILE A 173 -5.16 -10.84 31.23
N VAL A 174 -4.89 -9.55 31.04
CA VAL A 174 -3.53 -9.03 30.82
C VAL A 174 -2.93 -8.73 32.18
N LYS A 175 -1.70 -9.20 32.44
CA LYS A 175 -0.98 -8.92 33.69
C LYS A 175 -0.57 -7.46 33.74
N ASN A 176 -0.60 -6.87 34.94
CA ASN A 176 -0.13 -5.53 35.18
C ASN A 176 1.36 -5.39 34.86
N ALA A 177 1.78 -4.20 34.45
CA ALA A 177 3.19 -3.87 34.32
C ALA A 177 3.92 -3.99 35.65
N PRO A 178 5.25 -4.23 35.68
CA PRO A 178 6.01 -4.41 36.93
C PRO A 178 5.94 -3.25 37.91
N ASN A 179 5.57 -2.07 37.46
CA ASN A 179 5.32 -0.88 38.29
C ASN A 179 3.85 -0.74 38.73
N GLY A 180 3.04 -1.78 38.58
CA GLY A 180 1.65 -1.84 39.04
C GLY A 180 0.62 -1.19 38.10
N ILE A 181 1.03 -0.65 36.95
CA ILE A 181 0.10 -0.06 36.00
C ILE A 181 -0.71 -1.16 35.31
N GLU A 182 -2.02 -0.99 35.27
CA GLU A 182 -2.95 -1.90 34.60
C GLU A 182 -2.97 -1.66 33.09
N PHE A 183 -3.19 -2.73 32.32
CA PHE A 183 -3.39 -2.65 30.87
C PHE A 183 -4.73 -1.98 30.56
N PRO A 184 -4.76 -0.90 29.75
CA PRO A 184 -6.01 -0.24 29.40
C PRO A 184 -6.77 -1.05 28.35
N ASN A 185 -7.69 -1.91 28.78
CA ASN A 185 -8.41 -2.84 27.90
C ASN A 185 -9.31 -2.15 26.85
N ASP A 186 -9.66 -0.90 27.09
CA ASP A 186 -10.50 -0.05 26.24
C ASP A 186 -9.73 0.75 25.19
N TYR A 187 -8.39 0.67 25.16
CA TYR A 187 -7.55 1.50 24.27
C TYR A 187 -7.94 1.43 22.78
N ARG A 188 -8.58 0.34 22.33
CA ARG A 188 -9.03 0.18 20.94
C ARG A 188 -10.21 1.08 20.57
N SER A 189 -10.95 1.60 21.55
CA SER A 189 -12.03 2.56 21.35
C SER A 189 -11.53 4.02 21.36
N TRP A 190 -10.24 4.25 21.68
CA TRP A 190 -9.67 5.59 21.74
C TRP A 190 -9.48 6.19 20.35
N GLN A 191 -9.47 7.51 20.27
CA GLN A 191 -9.31 8.22 19.01
C GLN A 191 -7.84 8.26 18.59
N VAL A 192 -7.62 8.25 17.27
CA VAL A 192 -6.28 8.40 16.68
C VAL A 192 -5.79 9.83 16.90
N VAL A 193 -4.62 9.96 17.50
CA VAL A 193 -3.90 11.23 17.67
C VAL A 193 -2.95 11.47 16.50
N SER A 194 -2.23 10.43 16.08
CA SER A 194 -1.26 10.51 14.98
C SER A 194 -0.88 9.11 14.49
N SER A 195 -0.22 9.06 13.35
CA SER A 195 0.44 7.86 12.86
C SER A 195 1.84 8.19 12.39
N SER A 196 2.74 7.22 12.41
CA SER A 196 4.09 7.40 11.88
C SER A 196 4.72 6.10 11.44
N PHE A 197 5.61 6.22 10.46
CA PHE A 197 6.53 5.19 10.04
C PHE A 197 7.92 5.49 10.59
N ARG A 198 8.60 4.49 11.14
CA ARG A 198 9.98 4.60 11.63
C ARG A 198 10.93 3.85 10.73
N LYS A 199 11.72 4.59 9.95
CA LYS A 199 12.70 4.02 9.00
C LYS A 199 13.77 3.15 9.70
N ASP A 200 14.25 3.60 10.86
CA ASP A 200 15.31 2.93 11.62
C ASP A 200 14.90 1.58 12.24
N HIS A 201 13.61 1.31 12.35
CA HIS A 201 13.05 0.07 12.90
C HIS A 201 12.07 -0.63 11.97
N ASN A 202 11.87 -0.12 10.76
CA ASN A 202 10.92 -0.64 9.80
C ASN A 202 9.54 -0.94 10.43
N SER A 203 9.03 0.02 11.23
CA SER A 203 7.82 -0.18 12.01
C SER A 203 6.77 0.89 11.76
N LEU A 204 5.53 0.47 11.65
CA LEU A 204 4.36 1.33 11.60
C LEU A 204 3.80 1.52 13.00
N ARG A 205 3.31 2.72 13.28
CA ARG A 205 2.78 3.10 14.59
C ARG A 205 1.52 3.93 14.45
N VAL A 206 0.58 3.66 15.33
CA VAL A 206 -0.57 4.52 15.58
C VAL A 206 -0.51 4.98 17.03
N ILE A 207 -0.74 6.27 17.23
CA ILE A 207 -0.84 6.88 18.55
C ILE A 207 -2.32 7.18 18.79
N LEU A 208 -2.82 6.69 19.91
CA LEU A 208 -4.20 6.81 20.36
C LEU A 208 -4.25 7.69 21.60
N GLY A 209 -5.35 8.39 21.81
CA GLY A 209 -5.60 9.18 23.01
C GLY A 209 -6.98 8.87 23.59
N ASN A 210 -7.05 8.78 24.93
CA ASN A 210 -8.35 8.71 25.60
C ASN A 210 -9.10 10.05 25.48
N ASP A 211 -10.34 10.10 25.91
CA ASP A 211 -11.20 11.30 25.77
C ASP A 211 -10.59 12.56 26.39
N ILE A 212 -9.87 12.41 27.51
CA ILE A 212 -9.18 13.55 28.17
C ILE A 212 -8.03 14.05 27.29
N ALA A 213 -7.24 13.16 26.71
CA ALA A 213 -6.17 13.54 25.80
C ALA A 213 -6.72 14.21 24.53
N ILE A 214 -7.78 13.65 23.94
CA ILE A 214 -8.43 14.24 22.76
C ILE A 214 -9.02 15.62 23.06
N LYS A 215 -9.66 15.78 24.21
CA LYS A 215 -10.17 17.09 24.64
C LYS A 215 -9.02 18.10 24.80
N ALA A 216 -7.91 17.69 25.42
CA ALA A 216 -6.74 18.55 25.59
C ALA A 216 -6.16 19.01 24.24
N ILE A 217 -6.13 18.12 23.24
CA ILE A 217 -5.69 18.45 21.87
C ILE A 217 -6.62 19.50 21.25
N LYS A 218 -7.92 19.29 21.32
CA LYS A 218 -8.93 20.22 20.77
C LYS A 218 -8.87 21.60 21.41
N GLU A 219 -8.54 21.66 22.69
CA GLU A 219 -8.41 22.90 23.44
C GLU A 219 -6.99 23.51 23.42
N ASN A 220 -6.05 22.88 22.69
CA ASN A 220 -4.61 23.23 22.66
C ASN A 220 -3.97 23.28 24.06
N LYS A 221 -4.38 22.37 24.94
CA LYS A 221 -3.90 22.24 26.32
C LYS A 221 -3.04 20.97 26.49
N ILE A 222 -1.99 20.88 25.70
CA ILE A 222 -1.11 19.71 25.61
C ILE A 222 0.30 19.97 26.18
N ASN A 223 0.54 21.12 26.79
CA ASN A 223 1.84 21.42 27.41
C ASN A 223 1.66 22.35 28.64
N PRO A 224 1.59 21.79 29.84
CA PRO A 224 1.59 20.36 30.14
C PRO A 224 0.25 19.67 29.79
N TRP A 225 0.28 18.37 29.59
CA TRP A 225 -0.91 17.55 29.46
C TRP A 225 -1.71 17.52 30.77
N PRO A 226 -3.05 17.53 30.73
CA PRO A 226 -3.85 17.46 31.95
C PRO A 226 -3.79 16.06 32.58
N ASP A 227 -3.89 16.01 33.91
CA ASP A 227 -4.00 14.74 34.63
C ASP A 227 -5.21 13.93 34.15
N GLY A 228 -5.03 12.63 34.04
CA GLY A 228 -5.99 11.70 33.42
C GLY A 228 -5.81 11.52 31.93
N ALA A 229 -5.00 12.32 31.23
CA ALA A 229 -4.68 12.07 29.83
C ALA A 229 -3.88 10.77 29.71
N ILE A 230 -4.26 9.94 28.72
CA ILE A 230 -3.54 8.72 28.40
C ILE A 230 -3.23 8.72 26.91
N LEU A 231 -1.98 8.48 26.57
CA LEU A 231 -1.51 8.29 25.22
C LEU A 231 -1.07 6.84 25.04
N GLY A 232 -1.59 6.16 24.03
CA GLY A 232 -1.23 4.80 23.70
C GLY A 232 -0.54 4.74 22.34
N LYS A 233 0.60 4.05 22.25
CA LYS A 233 1.28 3.79 20.99
C LYS A 233 1.24 2.30 20.69
N VAL A 234 0.66 1.94 19.56
CA VAL A 234 0.59 0.56 19.07
C VAL A 234 1.54 0.44 17.89
N VAL A 235 2.37 -0.60 17.90
CA VAL A 235 3.49 -0.76 16.96
C VAL A 235 3.44 -2.12 16.30
N TRP A 236 3.60 -2.12 14.98
CA TRP A 236 3.68 -3.32 14.14
C TRP A 236 4.94 -3.30 13.28
N ASN A 237 5.41 -4.49 12.92
CA ASN A 237 6.26 -4.65 11.77
C ASN A 237 5.50 -4.20 10.52
N GLN A 238 6.22 -3.92 9.46
CA GLN A 238 5.65 -3.55 8.18
C GLN A 238 5.71 -4.70 7.18
N ARG A 239 4.84 -4.65 6.19
CA ARG A 239 4.92 -5.45 4.96
C ARG A 239 4.42 -4.64 3.78
N SER A 240 4.80 -5.02 2.56
CA SER A 240 4.17 -4.49 1.35
C SER A 240 2.72 -4.92 1.27
N ASP A 241 1.84 -4.07 0.75
CA ASP A 241 0.45 -4.42 0.49
C ASP A 241 0.36 -5.28 -0.78
N GLU A 242 -0.28 -6.45 -0.68
CA GLU A 242 -0.45 -7.37 -1.81
C GLU A 242 -1.40 -6.84 -2.90
N ASN A 243 -2.21 -5.83 -2.57
CA ASN A 243 -3.15 -5.19 -3.47
C ASN A 243 -2.62 -3.89 -4.08
N TRP A 244 -1.60 -3.31 -3.46
CA TRP A 244 -1.00 -2.06 -3.88
C TRP A 244 0.48 -2.00 -3.52
N GLU A 245 1.35 -2.39 -4.45
CA GLU A 245 2.81 -2.54 -4.24
C GLU A 245 3.51 -1.27 -3.73
N ALA A 246 2.93 -0.09 -3.95
CA ALA A 246 3.46 1.17 -3.41
C ALA A 246 3.04 1.43 -1.96
N ALA A 247 2.17 0.62 -1.38
CA ALA A 247 1.71 0.78 -0.01
C ALA A 247 2.46 -0.13 0.95
N VAL A 248 2.69 0.41 2.15
CA VAL A 248 3.22 -0.33 3.28
C VAL A 248 2.15 -0.39 4.34
N VAL A 249 1.86 -1.59 4.80
CA VAL A 249 0.80 -1.87 5.76
C VAL A 249 1.33 -2.58 7.01
N PRO A 250 0.60 -2.51 8.14
CA PRO A 250 0.96 -3.27 9.32
C PRO A 250 1.02 -4.78 9.06
N SER A 251 2.02 -5.42 9.66
CA SER A 251 2.22 -6.86 9.70
C SER A 251 2.06 -7.37 11.15
N SER A 252 3.00 -8.17 11.63
CA SER A 252 2.96 -8.71 12.99
C SER A 252 3.03 -7.61 14.06
N PHE A 253 2.23 -7.76 15.10
CA PHE A 253 2.24 -6.86 16.25
C PHE A 253 3.54 -6.99 17.02
N ILE A 254 4.13 -5.84 17.41
CA ILE A 254 5.36 -5.81 18.21
C ILE A 254 5.04 -5.50 19.67
N HIS A 255 4.43 -4.35 19.94
CA HIS A 255 4.07 -3.95 21.31
C HIS A 255 3.02 -2.83 21.34
N ALA A 256 2.37 -2.70 22.48
CA ALA A 256 1.62 -1.52 22.87
C ALA A 256 2.28 -0.88 24.09
N GLU A 257 2.45 0.43 24.07
CA GLU A 257 3.01 1.18 25.19
C GLU A 257 2.17 2.41 25.48
N PHE A 258 2.07 2.73 26.77
CA PHE A 258 1.16 3.76 27.25
C PHE A 258 1.87 4.72 28.20
N MET A 259 1.48 5.99 28.12
CA MET A 259 1.83 7.07 29.01
C MET A 259 0.57 7.54 29.72
N PHE A 260 0.57 7.50 31.04
CA PHE A 260 -0.56 7.90 31.91
C PHE A 260 -0.18 9.18 32.65
N LYS A 261 -0.84 10.28 32.38
CA LYS A 261 -0.61 11.55 33.06
C LYS A 261 -1.28 11.57 34.42
N ASP A 262 -0.48 11.71 35.46
CA ASP A 262 -0.92 12.02 36.83
C ASP A 262 0.24 12.67 37.60
N SER A 263 0.17 13.96 37.77
CA SER A 263 1.24 14.79 38.36
C SER A 263 1.56 14.42 39.81
N ASN A 264 0.58 13.89 40.53
CA ASN A 264 0.75 13.47 41.92
C ASN A 264 1.29 12.05 42.06
N LYS A 265 0.61 11.10 41.41
CA LYS A 265 0.92 9.66 41.44
C LYS A 265 2.32 9.37 40.85
N TYR A 266 2.65 10.04 39.77
CA TYR A 266 3.87 9.80 38.99
C TYR A 266 4.93 10.92 39.18
N LYS A 267 4.92 11.60 40.29
CA LYS A 267 5.87 12.68 40.58
C LYS A 267 7.33 12.29 40.39
N ASN A 268 7.70 11.08 40.78
CA ASN A 268 9.07 10.56 40.64
C ASN A 268 9.44 10.17 39.22
N THR A 269 8.48 10.06 38.32
CA THR A 269 8.65 9.72 36.91
C THR A 269 8.18 10.84 35.97
N LYS A 270 8.39 12.10 36.39
CA LYS A 270 8.13 13.33 35.63
C LYS A 270 6.64 13.59 35.35
N GLY A 271 5.74 13.10 36.21
CA GLY A 271 4.29 13.23 36.10
C GLY A 271 3.65 12.22 35.15
N TRP A 272 4.41 11.25 34.68
CA TRP A 272 3.93 10.22 33.76
C TRP A 272 4.16 8.80 34.28
N GLY A 273 3.13 7.98 34.26
CA GLY A 273 3.24 6.53 34.37
C GLY A 273 3.59 5.93 33.03
N TRP A 274 4.55 5.02 33.00
CA TRP A 274 5.07 4.37 31.79
C TRP A 274 4.80 2.89 31.85
N ALA A 275 4.20 2.32 30.79
CA ALA A 275 3.97 0.88 30.72
C ALA A 275 4.03 0.39 29.27
N ARG A 276 4.52 -0.84 29.09
CA ARG A 276 4.62 -1.49 27.78
C ARG A 276 4.25 -2.95 27.90
N TRP A 277 3.57 -3.46 26.90
CA TRP A 277 3.26 -4.87 26.71
C TRP A 277 3.72 -5.33 25.33
N VAL A 278 4.42 -6.44 25.29
CA VAL A 278 5.06 -6.97 24.10
C VAL A 278 4.39 -8.25 23.62
N ASP A 279 4.60 -8.55 22.35
CA ASP A 279 4.05 -9.68 21.61
C ASP A 279 2.50 -9.81 21.67
N GLN A 280 1.95 -10.76 20.92
CA GLN A 280 0.49 -10.98 20.88
C GLN A 280 -0.09 -11.48 22.20
N GLU A 281 0.73 -12.00 23.07
CA GLU A 281 0.33 -12.45 24.40
C GLU A 281 0.22 -11.30 25.40
N LEU A 282 0.64 -10.09 25.01
CA LEU A 282 0.65 -8.88 25.84
C LEU A 282 1.42 -9.10 27.15
N LYS A 283 2.62 -9.64 27.03
CA LYS A 283 3.51 -9.82 28.18
C LYS A 283 4.00 -8.46 28.67
N PRO A 284 3.89 -8.18 29.98
CA PRO A 284 4.45 -6.95 30.54
C PRO A 284 5.95 -6.84 30.27
N PHE A 285 6.39 -5.67 29.82
CA PHE A 285 7.80 -5.38 29.59
C PHE A 285 8.48 -4.93 30.87
N GLY A 286 9.72 -5.38 31.07
CA GLY A 286 10.53 -5.05 32.25
C GLY A 286 10.53 -6.14 33.31
N LYS A 287 11.58 -6.15 34.13
CA LYS A 287 11.73 -7.11 35.24
C LYS A 287 11.20 -6.56 36.56
N ASP A 288 11.32 -5.26 36.75
CA ASP A 288 10.91 -4.52 37.95
C ASP A 288 10.46 -3.11 37.56
N SER A 289 10.11 -2.27 38.54
CA SER A 289 9.59 -0.92 38.31
C SER A 289 10.62 0.05 37.69
N ASN A 290 11.92 -0.29 37.72
CA ASN A 290 13.00 0.59 37.22
C ASN A 290 13.05 0.67 35.71
N PHE A 291 12.34 -0.22 34.96
CA PHE A 291 12.25 -0.14 33.49
C PHE A 291 11.73 1.24 33.04
N SER A 292 10.92 1.92 33.85
CA SER A 292 10.39 3.26 33.56
C SER A 292 11.50 4.31 33.38
N GLN A 293 12.69 4.10 33.98
CA GLN A 293 13.83 4.99 33.80
C GLN A 293 14.28 5.05 32.32
N SER A 294 14.33 3.92 31.64
CA SER A 294 14.69 3.88 30.21
C SER A 294 13.67 4.63 29.34
N CYS A 295 12.39 4.62 29.71
CA CYS A 295 11.36 5.39 29.03
C CYS A 295 11.60 6.90 29.20
N ILE A 296 11.87 7.34 30.44
CA ILE A 296 12.14 8.73 30.75
C ILE A 296 13.39 9.24 30.02
N GLU A 297 14.46 8.46 30.02
CA GLU A 297 15.71 8.81 29.33
C GLU A 297 15.48 8.97 27.81
N CYS A 298 14.75 8.06 27.20
CA CYS A 298 14.40 8.14 25.80
C CYS A 298 13.54 9.38 25.49
N HIS A 299 12.61 9.78 26.39
CA HIS A 299 11.70 10.90 26.19
C HIS A 299 12.27 12.25 26.70
N ASN A 300 13.41 12.25 27.38
CA ASN A 300 14.04 13.47 27.92
C ASN A 300 14.36 14.55 26.86
N PRO A 301 14.74 14.23 25.60
CA PRO A 301 14.96 15.25 24.58
C PRO A 301 13.75 16.15 24.29
N VAL A 302 12.53 15.72 24.63
CA VAL A 302 11.28 16.48 24.45
C VAL A 302 10.63 16.85 25.79
N LYS A 303 11.42 17.06 26.83
CA LYS A 303 10.94 17.46 28.17
C LYS A 303 10.17 18.80 28.17
N ASP A 304 10.53 19.70 27.26
CA ASP A 304 9.87 20.98 27.03
C ASP A 304 8.47 20.84 26.41
N ARG A 305 8.14 19.65 25.91
CA ARG A 305 6.82 19.25 25.40
C ARG A 305 6.14 18.23 26.33
N ASP A 306 6.37 18.36 27.61
CA ASP A 306 5.89 17.44 28.64
C ASP A 306 6.21 15.97 28.33
N TYR A 307 7.41 15.71 27.78
CA TYR A 307 7.93 14.36 27.43
C TYR A 307 7.16 13.66 26.29
N VAL A 308 6.34 14.35 25.49
CA VAL A 308 5.56 13.76 24.40
C VAL A 308 6.17 14.11 23.05
N PHE A 309 6.67 13.10 22.33
CA PHE A 309 7.19 13.25 20.95
C PHE A 309 6.10 13.59 19.93
N THR A 310 4.91 13.06 20.15
CA THR A 310 3.85 13.07 19.15
C THR A 310 3.29 14.47 18.96
N THR A 311 3.26 14.94 17.71
CA THR A 311 2.45 16.08 17.31
C THR A 311 1.12 15.54 16.79
N PRO A 312 -0.01 16.04 17.32
CA PRO A 312 -1.33 15.62 16.81
C PRO A 312 -1.49 15.89 15.33
N SER A 313 -2.05 14.94 14.61
CA SER A 313 -2.40 15.11 13.19
C SER A 313 -3.70 15.92 13.06
N ILE A 314 -3.83 16.65 11.96
CA ILE A 314 -5.06 17.39 11.63
C ILE A 314 -6.02 16.42 10.98
N PHE A 315 -7.20 16.26 11.55
CA PHE A 315 -8.33 15.54 10.98
C PHE A 315 -9.39 16.57 10.58
N PRO A 316 -9.51 16.92 9.30
CA PRO A 316 -10.58 17.82 8.85
C PRO A 316 -11.96 17.17 9.09
N LEU A 317 -12.95 17.96 9.45
CA LEU A 317 -14.33 17.54 9.69
C LEU A 317 -15.04 17.24 8.36
#